data_03da25361c7ed0d2b27ad08a0debe4d3
#
_entry.id   03da25361c7ed0d2b27ad08a0debe4d3
#
_cell.length_a   1.000
_cell.length_b   1.000
_cell.length_c   1.000
_cell.angle_alpha   90.00
_cell.angle_beta   90.00
_cell.angle_gamma   90.00
#
_symmetry.space_group_name_H-M   'P 1'
#
loop_
_entity.id
_entity.type
_entity.pdbx_description
1 polymer ?
#
loop_
_entity_poly.entity_id
_entity_poly.type
_entity_poly.pdbx_seq_one_letter_code
_entity_poly.pdbx_strand_id
1 'polypeptide(L)'
;MSVLTVLELKFEQGLFEHSYMEENMLTPEEAGIPEVSLSLARESAVLLKNEESVLPLAKKYKKVAVIGYHAADRYCMLGDYTPPVPESECVTVLQGMKQEAPEGVEVSYAMGSEFSEADEDEKAKALALAAKSDVIVAVVGGSSSRFGGAVFDANGAASKGTGSRSMDCGEGMDTAKVHIPAAQEELVAELARLGKPMVTVVIAGRAYCIEDIENASNALLYAFYPGPMGGKAVAEMLYGTTNPSGRLPVSMPRHAGQIPVCYNYRTSVVPAYCDMTSQPLHTFGEGKSYTTFACSDVSVNKEENGAAVSFTVENTGAMAGTSVPCLYVRKRSGGVVARIKELKAFTRISLAPGEKKEVSFQLSKEEMNFVQIPGKPEVICHDYELMLEDGAEKWWSGNVTEM
;
A
#
# COMPACT_ATOMS: atom_id res chain seq x y z
N MET A 1 26.81 -17.69 30.91
CA MET A 1 25.42 -17.16 30.86
C MET A 1 24.67 -17.62 29.60
N SER A 2 25.21 -17.47 28.39
CA SER A 2 24.45 -17.79 27.15
C SER A 2 23.99 -19.25 27.02
N VAL A 3 24.81 -20.24 27.42
CA VAL A 3 24.41 -21.66 27.35
C VAL A 3 23.27 -21.98 28.30
N LEU A 4 23.33 -21.48 29.54
CA LEU A 4 22.29 -21.67 30.54
C LEU A 4 20.94 -21.09 30.05
N THR A 5 20.95 -19.85 29.53
CA THR A 5 19.74 -19.19 28.99
C THR A 5 19.12 -19.98 27.84
N VAL A 6 19.94 -20.54 26.93
CA VAL A 6 19.44 -21.39 25.83
C VAL A 6 18.82 -22.69 26.37
N LEU A 7 19.43 -23.29 27.38
CA LEU A 7 18.89 -24.51 27.98
C LEU A 7 17.61 -24.24 28.76
N GLU A 8 17.56 -23.15 29.53
CA GLU A 8 16.37 -22.71 30.23
C GLU A 8 15.20 -22.52 29.26
N LEU A 9 15.42 -21.80 28.14
CA LEU A 9 14.40 -21.62 27.10
C LEU A 9 13.92 -22.97 26.53
N LYS A 10 14.84 -23.90 26.25
CA LYS A 10 14.46 -25.23 25.77
C LYS A 10 13.62 -26.00 26.77
N PHE A 11 13.93 -25.91 28.07
CA PHE A 11 13.13 -26.52 29.12
C PHE A 11 11.75 -25.87 29.22
N GLU A 12 11.67 -24.54 29.20
CA GLU A 12 10.41 -23.79 29.26
C GLU A 12 9.50 -24.13 28.07
N GLN A 13 10.08 -24.37 26.90
CA GLN A 13 9.34 -24.79 25.70
C GLN A 13 9.01 -26.29 25.64
N GLY A 14 9.43 -27.07 26.63
CA GLY A 14 9.19 -28.51 26.66
C GLY A 14 9.92 -29.30 25.57
N LEU A 15 11.00 -28.76 25.00
CA LEU A 15 11.71 -29.38 23.86
C LEU A 15 12.48 -30.64 24.22
N PHE A 16 12.65 -30.96 25.52
CA PHE A 16 13.26 -32.21 25.97
C PHE A 16 12.23 -33.34 26.09
N GLU A 17 10.96 -33.00 26.35
CA GLU A 17 9.83 -33.93 26.43
C GLU A 17 9.17 -34.11 25.06
N HIS A 18 9.13 -33.03 24.27
CA HIS A 18 8.49 -32.98 22.94
C HIS A 18 9.48 -32.40 21.91
N SER A 19 10.51 -33.18 21.56
CA SER A 19 11.61 -32.72 20.69
C SER A 19 11.22 -32.53 19.22
N TYR A 20 10.10 -33.08 18.81
CA TYR A 20 9.58 -32.99 17.45
C TYR A 20 8.14 -32.52 17.44
N MET A 21 7.78 -31.78 16.42
CA MET A 21 6.37 -31.48 16.14
C MET A 21 5.64 -32.79 15.74
N GLU A 22 4.39 -32.91 16.14
CA GLU A 22 3.54 -33.99 15.64
C GLU A 22 3.40 -33.87 14.11
N GLU A 23 3.34 -35.02 13.42
CA GLU A 23 3.30 -35.07 11.94
C GLU A 23 1.98 -34.53 11.34
N ASN A 24 1.01 -34.15 12.16
CA ASN A 24 -0.27 -33.59 11.74
C ASN A 24 -0.19 -32.08 11.50
N MET A 25 0.63 -31.64 10.53
CA MET A 25 0.59 -30.26 10.07
C MET A 25 -0.60 -30.08 9.13
N LEU A 26 -1.40 -29.04 9.39
CA LEU A 26 -2.44 -28.61 8.46
C LEU A 26 -1.81 -28.21 7.12
N THR A 27 -2.47 -28.60 6.03
CA THR A 27 -2.14 -28.02 4.72
C THR A 27 -2.45 -26.53 4.71
N PRO A 28 -1.85 -25.72 3.80
CA PRO A 28 -2.19 -24.30 3.66
C PRO A 28 -3.70 -24.06 3.49
N GLU A 29 -4.41 -24.93 2.77
CA GLU A 29 -5.85 -24.86 2.56
C GLU A 29 -6.61 -25.12 3.86
N GLU A 30 -6.26 -26.17 4.61
CA GLU A 30 -6.86 -26.47 5.91
C GLU A 30 -6.61 -25.37 6.94
N ALA A 31 -5.48 -24.68 6.85
CA ALA A 31 -5.17 -23.51 7.68
C ALA A 31 -5.87 -22.21 7.20
N GLY A 32 -6.58 -22.23 6.07
CA GLY A 32 -7.24 -21.06 5.49
C GLY A 32 -6.30 -19.97 5.00
N ILE A 33 -5.04 -20.29 4.72
CA ILE A 33 -4.01 -19.32 4.30
C ILE A 33 -4.38 -18.58 3.01
N PRO A 34 -4.93 -19.23 1.95
CA PRO A 34 -5.33 -18.53 0.74
C PRO A 34 -6.39 -17.47 0.97
N GLU A 35 -7.41 -17.75 1.80
CA GLU A 35 -8.49 -16.82 2.12
C GLU A 35 -8.01 -15.62 2.93
N VAL A 36 -7.15 -15.85 3.92
CA VAL A 36 -6.53 -14.77 4.72
C VAL A 36 -5.63 -13.92 3.84
N SER A 37 -4.78 -14.54 3.01
CA SER A 37 -3.92 -13.84 2.05
C SER A 37 -4.73 -12.97 1.07
N LEU A 38 -5.83 -13.51 0.54
CA LEU A 38 -6.72 -12.77 -0.36
C LEU A 38 -7.38 -11.58 0.34
N SER A 39 -7.87 -11.77 1.57
CA SER A 39 -8.47 -10.69 2.37
C SER A 39 -7.46 -9.57 2.63
N LEU A 40 -6.26 -9.91 3.07
CA LEU A 40 -5.19 -8.93 3.31
C LEU A 40 -4.83 -8.17 2.02
N ALA A 41 -4.70 -8.85 0.90
CA ALA A 41 -4.39 -8.23 -0.39
C ALA A 41 -5.50 -7.26 -0.85
N ARG A 42 -6.78 -7.62 -0.67
CA ARG A 42 -7.94 -6.75 -0.96
C ARG A 42 -7.96 -5.50 -0.10
N GLU A 43 -7.53 -5.60 1.15
CA GLU A 43 -7.61 -4.50 2.12
C GLU A 43 -6.37 -3.59 2.10
N SER A 44 -5.24 -4.06 1.57
CA SER A 44 -3.96 -3.34 1.59
C SER A 44 -3.67 -2.54 0.33
N ALA A 45 -4.18 -2.95 -0.83
CA ALA A 45 -3.93 -2.22 -2.07
C ALA A 45 -4.64 -0.86 -2.09
N VAL A 46 -3.92 0.17 -2.53
CA VAL A 46 -4.34 1.58 -2.44
C VAL A 46 -4.58 2.15 -3.82
N LEU A 47 -5.79 2.58 -4.10
CA LEU A 47 -6.13 3.33 -5.31
C LEU A 47 -5.73 4.80 -5.11
N LEU A 48 -4.71 5.28 -5.85
CA LEU A 48 -4.20 6.64 -5.73
C LEU A 48 -4.81 7.59 -6.76
N LYS A 49 -5.04 7.11 -7.97
CA LYS A 49 -5.59 7.90 -9.08
C LYS A 49 -6.69 7.13 -9.81
N ASN A 50 -7.75 7.81 -10.24
CA ASN A 50 -8.78 7.25 -11.13
C ASN A 50 -9.50 8.38 -11.87
N GLU A 51 -8.87 8.88 -12.92
CA GLU A 51 -9.44 9.93 -13.77
C GLU A 51 -10.41 9.33 -14.77
N GLU A 52 -11.40 10.12 -15.17
CA GLU A 52 -12.44 9.75 -16.13
C GLU A 52 -13.17 8.43 -15.80
N SER A 53 -13.05 8.02 -14.52
CA SER A 53 -13.60 6.74 -14.07
C SER A 53 -13.17 5.56 -14.95
N VAL A 54 -11.90 5.50 -15.36
CA VAL A 54 -11.36 4.38 -16.14
C VAL A 54 -11.55 3.07 -15.38
N LEU A 55 -11.32 3.08 -14.07
CA LEU A 55 -11.68 1.98 -13.18
C LEU A 55 -13.09 2.18 -12.58
N PRO A 56 -13.83 1.09 -12.34
CA PRO A 56 -13.51 -0.28 -12.70
C PRO A 56 -13.62 -0.53 -14.20
N LEU A 57 -12.78 -1.45 -14.70
CA LEU A 57 -12.76 -1.85 -16.12
C LEU A 57 -14.10 -2.47 -16.54
N ALA A 58 -14.62 -3.34 -15.68
CA ALA A 58 -15.92 -4.01 -15.83
C ALA A 58 -16.19 -4.44 -17.30
N LYS A 59 -17.37 -4.06 -17.85
CA LYS A 59 -17.77 -4.37 -19.23
C LYS A 59 -17.44 -3.26 -20.23
N LYS A 60 -16.64 -2.25 -19.84
CA LYS A 60 -16.30 -1.11 -20.72
C LYS A 60 -15.37 -1.50 -21.86
N TYR A 61 -14.44 -2.41 -21.58
CA TYR A 61 -13.36 -2.78 -22.48
C TYR A 61 -13.41 -4.27 -22.77
N LYS A 62 -13.22 -4.63 -24.05
CA LYS A 62 -13.23 -6.03 -24.50
C LYS A 62 -11.85 -6.61 -24.71
N LYS A 63 -10.88 -5.76 -25.03
CA LYS A 63 -9.49 -6.15 -25.23
C LYS A 63 -8.60 -5.45 -24.25
N VAL A 64 -8.05 -6.21 -23.31
CA VAL A 64 -7.17 -5.73 -22.24
C VAL A 64 -5.76 -6.18 -22.53
N ALA A 65 -4.83 -5.22 -22.71
CA ALA A 65 -3.40 -5.50 -22.77
C ALA A 65 -2.80 -5.43 -21.35
N VAL A 66 -2.36 -6.54 -20.81
CA VAL A 66 -1.55 -6.59 -19.58
C VAL A 66 -0.09 -6.54 -19.99
N ILE A 67 0.64 -5.53 -19.51
CA ILE A 67 2.02 -5.27 -19.97
C ILE A 67 2.91 -5.02 -18.76
N GLY A 68 4.08 -5.63 -18.74
CA GLY A 68 5.12 -5.41 -17.70
C GLY A 68 5.66 -6.70 -17.12
N TYR A 69 6.92 -6.65 -16.70
CA TYR A 69 7.63 -7.76 -16.06
C TYR A 69 6.89 -8.28 -14.82
N HIS A 70 6.45 -7.35 -13.96
CA HIS A 70 5.75 -7.66 -12.71
C HIS A 70 4.39 -8.34 -12.90
N ALA A 71 3.82 -8.29 -14.10
CA ALA A 71 2.53 -8.94 -14.35
C ALA A 71 2.59 -10.46 -14.25
N ALA A 72 3.72 -11.07 -14.61
CA ALA A 72 3.89 -12.51 -14.71
C ALA A 72 4.87 -13.09 -13.69
N ASP A 73 5.65 -12.26 -13.01
CA ASP A 73 6.61 -12.71 -12.01
C ASP A 73 5.98 -12.79 -10.61
N ARG A 74 5.99 -14.02 -10.03
CA ARG A 74 5.41 -14.26 -8.69
C ARG A 74 6.28 -13.71 -7.57
N TYR A 75 7.60 -13.72 -7.74
CA TYR A 75 8.50 -13.31 -6.66
C TYR A 75 8.52 -11.78 -6.47
N CYS A 76 8.22 -11.01 -7.49
CA CYS A 76 8.00 -9.56 -7.34
C CYS A 76 6.82 -9.23 -6.40
N MET A 77 5.87 -10.17 -6.26
CA MET A 77 4.69 -10.00 -5.39
C MET A 77 4.92 -10.43 -3.94
N LEU A 78 5.96 -11.22 -3.68
CA LEU A 78 6.18 -11.90 -2.40
C LEU A 78 7.20 -11.19 -1.51
N GLY A 79 8.16 -10.49 -2.10
CA GLY A 79 9.20 -9.78 -1.36
C GLY A 79 10.38 -10.65 -0.94
N ASP A 80 11.18 -10.13 -0.01
CA ASP A 80 12.39 -10.78 0.52
C ASP A 80 12.05 -11.82 1.62
N TYR A 81 12.99 -12.68 1.92
CA TYR A 81 12.87 -13.74 2.92
C TYR A 81 11.73 -14.75 2.69
N THR A 82 11.18 -14.77 1.49
CA THR A 82 10.17 -15.75 1.08
C THR A 82 10.84 -17.07 0.77
N PRO A 83 10.33 -18.23 1.22
CA PRO A 83 10.79 -19.53 0.78
C PRO A 83 10.46 -19.75 -0.71
N PRO A 84 11.05 -20.76 -1.37
CA PRO A 84 10.60 -21.17 -2.69
C PRO A 84 9.10 -21.49 -2.70
N VAL A 85 8.34 -20.79 -3.55
CA VAL A 85 6.88 -20.95 -3.68
C VAL A 85 6.57 -21.60 -5.03
N PRO A 86 5.86 -22.74 -5.08
CA PRO A 86 5.39 -23.34 -6.32
C PRO A 86 4.49 -22.38 -7.14
N GLU A 87 4.47 -22.53 -8.45
CA GLU A 87 3.59 -21.70 -9.30
C GLU A 87 2.11 -21.89 -9.00
N SER A 88 1.72 -23.10 -8.58
CA SER A 88 0.35 -23.41 -8.20
C SER A 88 -0.14 -22.68 -6.94
N GLU A 89 0.76 -22.17 -6.12
CA GLU A 89 0.45 -21.52 -4.84
C GLU A 89 0.49 -19.99 -4.92
N CYS A 90 0.73 -19.43 -6.11
CA CYS A 90 0.79 -17.97 -6.29
C CYS A 90 0.03 -17.57 -7.56
N VAL A 91 -0.95 -16.70 -7.40
CA VAL A 91 -1.71 -16.11 -8.51
C VAL A 91 -1.07 -14.79 -8.90
N THR A 92 -0.39 -14.75 -10.04
CA THR A 92 0.20 -13.52 -10.59
C THR A 92 -0.90 -12.55 -11.08
N VAL A 93 -0.56 -11.27 -11.27
CA VAL A 93 -1.53 -10.29 -11.80
C VAL A 93 -2.08 -10.75 -13.15
N LEU A 94 -1.23 -11.27 -14.04
CA LEU A 94 -1.66 -11.80 -15.31
C LEU A 94 -2.65 -12.97 -15.17
N GLN A 95 -2.36 -13.89 -14.27
CA GLN A 95 -3.26 -15.02 -13.99
C GLN A 95 -4.58 -14.53 -13.41
N GLY A 96 -4.56 -13.63 -12.41
CA GLY A 96 -5.75 -13.04 -11.84
C GLY A 96 -6.59 -12.30 -12.89
N MET A 97 -5.98 -11.47 -13.74
CA MET A 97 -6.66 -10.76 -14.82
C MET A 97 -7.34 -11.71 -15.81
N LYS A 98 -6.76 -12.87 -16.10
CA LYS A 98 -7.37 -13.90 -16.97
C LYS A 98 -8.48 -14.67 -16.26
N GLN A 99 -8.31 -15.00 -14.97
CA GLN A 99 -9.29 -15.78 -14.19
C GLN A 99 -10.56 -14.99 -13.87
N GLU A 100 -10.39 -13.71 -13.50
CA GLU A 100 -11.49 -12.84 -13.09
C GLU A 100 -12.09 -12.03 -14.27
N ALA A 101 -11.59 -12.25 -15.49
CA ALA A 101 -12.08 -11.53 -16.68
C ALA A 101 -13.59 -11.78 -16.88
N PRO A 102 -14.41 -10.72 -17.03
CA PRO A 102 -15.81 -10.90 -17.38
C PRO A 102 -15.98 -11.60 -18.73
N GLU A 103 -17.12 -12.26 -18.92
CA GLU A 103 -17.44 -12.94 -20.19
C GLU A 103 -17.30 -12.00 -21.39
N GLY A 104 -16.56 -12.45 -22.41
CA GLY A 104 -16.29 -11.68 -23.64
C GLY A 104 -15.14 -10.68 -23.53
N VAL A 105 -14.40 -10.66 -22.43
CA VAL A 105 -13.17 -9.88 -22.28
C VAL A 105 -11.96 -10.73 -22.66
N GLU A 106 -11.17 -10.27 -23.61
CA GLU A 106 -9.91 -10.88 -24.04
C GLU A 106 -8.74 -10.22 -23.29
N VAL A 107 -7.93 -11.02 -22.60
CA VAL A 107 -6.72 -10.58 -21.89
C VAL A 107 -5.50 -11.11 -22.60
N SER A 108 -4.68 -10.21 -23.13
CA SER A 108 -3.42 -10.53 -23.80
C SER A 108 -2.24 -9.93 -23.04
N TYR A 109 -1.07 -10.54 -23.16
CA TYR A 109 0.12 -10.17 -22.40
C TYR A 109 1.34 -9.93 -23.29
N ALA A 110 2.14 -8.94 -22.89
CA ALA A 110 3.51 -8.75 -23.36
C ALA A 110 4.40 -8.25 -22.19
N MET A 111 5.64 -8.70 -22.13
CA MET A 111 6.56 -8.31 -21.05
C MET A 111 7.01 -6.85 -21.18
N GLY A 112 7.38 -6.41 -22.37
CA GLY A 112 7.72 -5.03 -22.68
C GLY A 112 9.12 -4.58 -22.23
N SER A 113 9.61 -5.05 -21.11
CA SER A 113 10.98 -4.85 -20.64
C SER A 113 11.36 -5.96 -19.65
N GLU A 114 12.63 -6.20 -19.45
CA GLU A 114 13.12 -6.94 -18.30
C GLU A 114 12.96 -6.10 -17.01
N PHE A 115 13.26 -6.67 -15.86
CA PHE A 115 13.13 -5.97 -14.57
C PHE A 115 13.85 -4.61 -14.57
N SER A 116 15.12 -4.57 -14.96
CA SER A 116 15.95 -3.36 -14.93
C SER A 116 16.58 -2.99 -16.28
N GLU A 117 16.40 -3.82 -17.30
CA GLU A 117 17.02 -3.65 -18.60
C GLU A 117 15.95 -3.48 -19.69
N ALA A 118 16.22 -2.58 -20.63
CA ALA A 118 15.38 -2.41 -21.80
C ALA A 118 15.61 -3.59 -22.77
N ASP A 119 14.53 -4.10 -23.35
CA ASP A 119 14.52 -5.06 -24.44
C ASP A 119 13.68 -4.46 -25.57
N GLU A 120 14.33 -4.05 -26.65
CA GLU A 120 13.67 -3.37 -27.77
C GLU A 120 12.66 -4.27 -28.52
N ASP A 121 12.94 -5.58 -28.60
CA ASP A 121 12.03 -6.52 -29.24
C ASP A 121 10.78 -6.75 -28.38
N GLU A 122 10.94 -6.93 -27.07
CA GLU A 122 9.82 -7.05 -26.13
C GLU A 122 9.02 -5.74 -26.04
N LYS A 123 9.69 -4.59 -26.04
CA LYS A 123 9.06 -3.26 -26.09
C LYS A 123 8.21 -3.10 -27.35
N ALA A 124 8.75 -3.46 -28.53
CA ALA A 124 8.00 -3.41 -29.78
C ALA A 124 6.77 -4.31 -29.79
N LYS A 125 6.87 -5.53 -29.21
CA LYS A 125 5.72 -6.43 -29.02
C LYS A 125 4.65 -5.81 -28.12
N ALA A 126 5.07 -5.21 -27.00
CA ALA A 126 4.18 -4.56 -26.04
C ALA A 126 3.42 -3.38 -26.66
N LEU A 127 4.11 -2.51 -27.38
CA LEU A 127 3.49 -1.39 -28.09
C LEU A 127 2.52 -1.85 -29.18
N ALA A 128 2.88 -2.90 -29.94
CA ALA A 128 2.01 -3.47 -30.96
C ALA A 128 0.74 -4.12 -30.38
N LEU A 129 0.85 -4.75 -29.20
CA LEU A 129 -0.28 -5.29 -28.45
C LEU A 129 -1.17 -4.16 -27.92
N ALA A 130 -0.59 -3.17 -27.25
CA ALA A 130 -1.29 -2.02 -26.69
C ALA A 130 -2.09 -1.27 -27.76
N ALA A 131 -1.49 -1.02 -28.92
CA ALA A 131 -2.16 -0.33 -30.03
C ALA A 131 -3.45 -1.02 -30.50
N LYS A 132 -3.53 -2.36 -30.38
CA LYS A 132 -4.69 -3.19 -30.80
C LYS A 132 -5.71 -3.40 -29.69
N SER A 133 -5.42 -2.95 -28.47
CA SER A 133 -6.25 -3.14 -27.27
C SER A 133 -7.11 -1.91 -26.98
N ASP A 134 -8.17 -2.09 -26.19
CA ASP A 134 -9.06 -1.01 -25.79
C ASP A 134 -8.52 -0.26 -24.56
N VAL A 135 -7.80 -0.97 -23.68
CA VAL A 135 -7.22 -0.46 -22.45
C VAL A 135 -5.90 -1.17 -22.15
N ILE A 136 -4.98 -0.45 -21.54
CA ILE A 136 -3.69 -0.95 -21.09
C ILE A 136 -3.70 -1.10 -19.57
N VAL A 137 -3.24 -2.25 -19.09
CA VAL A 137 -2.91 -2.48 -17.67
C VAL A 137 -1.40 -2.68 -17.60
N ALA A 138 -0.67 -1.60 -17.30
CA ALA A 138 0.76 -1.64 -17.07
C ALA A 138 1.05 -2.13 -15.64
N VAL A 139 1.91 -3.13 -15.48
CA VAL A 139 2.27 -3.69 -14.15
C VAL A 139 3.77 -3.56 -13.97
N VAL A 140 4.16 -2.62 -13.12
CA VAL A 140 5.54 -2.21 -12.90
C VAL A 140 5.85 -2.17 -11.40
N GLY A 141 7.12 -2.01 -11.04
CA GLY A 141 7.46 -1.87 -9.64
C GLY A 141 8.93 -2.13 -9.32
N GLY A 142 9.19 -2.22 -8.02
CA GLY A 142 10.45 -2.67 -7.46
C GLY A 142 10.38 -4.09 -6.92
N SER A 143 11.50 -4.66 -6.55
CA SER A 143 11.55 -6.00 -5.98
C SER A 143 12.67 -6.11 -4.95
N SER A 144 12.39 -6.81 -3.85
CA SER A 144 13.40 -7.26 -2.90
C SER A 144 13.66 -8.77 -2.99
N SER A 145 13.13 -9.44 -4.00
CA SER A 145 13.24 -10.88 -4.15
C SER A 145 14.65 -11.30 -4.55
N ARG A 146 15.18 -12.28 -3.84
CA ARG A 146 16.49 -12.89 -4.11
C ARG A 146 16.45 -14.00 -5.17
N PHE A 147 15.26 -14.45 -5.58
CA PHE A 147 15.11 -15.58 -6.49
C PHE A 147 15.46 -15.27 -7.95
N GLY A 148 15.52 -13.99 -8.32
CA GLY A 148 16.00 -13.59 -9.64
C GLY A 148 17.52 -13.52 -9.73
N GLY A 149 18.16 -14.61 -10.18
CA GLY A 149 19.59 -14.65 -10.40
C GLY A 149 20.48 -14.77 -9.15
N ALA A 150 19.91 -15.00 -7.97
CA ALA A 150 20.67 -15.31 -6.77
C ALA A 150 21.10 -16.80 -6.76
N VAL A 151 22.34 -17.06 -6.41
CA VAL A 151 22.85 -18.40 -6.09
C VAL A 151 22.99 -18.48 -4.58
N PHE A 152 22.41 -19.52 -3.99
CA PHE A 152 22.50 -19.74 -2.55
C PHE A 152 23.65 -20.70 -2.24
N ASP A 153 24.44 -20.39 -1.23
CA ASP A 153 25.46 -21.29 -0.72
C ASP A 153 24.83 -22.43 0.10
N ALA A 154 25.67 -23.35 0.57
CA ALA A 154 25.24 -24.51 1.36
C ALA A 154 24.57 -24.14 2.71
N ASN A 155 24.72 -22.91 3.17
CA ASN A 155 24.13 -22.39 4.41
C ASN A 155 22.86 -21.55 4.12
N GLY A 156 22.44 -21.44 2.85
CA GLY A 156 21.30 -20.61 2.44
C GLY A 156 21.60 -19.11 2.32
N ALA A 157 22.88 -18.70 2.41
CA ALA A 157 23.26 -17.32 2.16
C ALA A 157 23.27 -17.00 0.66
N ALA A 158 22.59 -15.90 0.28
CA ALA A 158 22.56 -15.47 -1.11
C ALA A 158 23.93 -14.93 -1.54
N SER A 159 24.47 -15.45 -2.64
CA SER A 159 25.62 -14.88 -3.33
C SER A 159 25.18 -14.21 -4.63
N LYS A 160 25.93 -13.18 -5.08
CA LYS A 160 25.62 -12.50 -6.34
C LYS A 160 25.69 -13.50 -7.50
N GLY A 161 24.55 -13.78 -8.11
CA GLY A 161 24.49 -14.49 -9.39
C GLY A 161 24.97 -13.60 -10.55
N THR A 162 25.24 -14.24 -11.68
CA THR A 162 25.68 -13.57 -12.93
C THR A 162 24.49 -13.16 -13.82
N GLY A 163 23.25 -13.32 -13.36
CA GLY A 163 22.03 -12.97 -14.12
C GLY A 163 21.64 -11.49 -14.03
N SER A 164 20.68 -11.08 -14.84
CA SER A 164 20.08 -9.74 -14.77
C SER A 164 19.48 -9.50 -13.37
N ARG A 165 19.61 -8.27 -12.87
CA ARG A 165 19.09 -7.92 -11.53
C ARG A 165 17.57 -7.94 -11.57
N SER A 166 16.99 -8.77 -10.71
CA SER A 166 15.54 -8.79 -10.44
C SER A 166 15.18 -8.17 -9.10
N MET A 167 16.10 -7.44 -8.47
CA MET A 167 15.90 -6.71 -7.22
C MET A 167 16.60 -5.35 -7.25
N ASP A 168 15.99 -4.36 -6.60
CA ASP A 168 16.53 -3.00 -6.43
C ASP A 168 16.51 -2.52 -4.98
N CYS A 169 15.98 -3.32 -4.07
CA CYS A 169 15.98 -3.10 -2.63
C CYS A 169 16.06 -4.45 -1.88
N GLY A 170 16.18 -4.39 -0.57
CA GLY A 170 16.27 -5.60 0.29
C GLY A 170 17.63 -5.74 0.94
N GLU A 171 17.96 -6.93 1.45
CA GLU A 171 19.21 -7.15 2.16
C GLU A 171 20.43 -7.00 1.25
N GLY A 172 21.30 -6.07 1.59
CA GLY A 172 22.54 -5.79 0.85
C GLY A 172 22.34 -5.06 -0.48
N MET A 173 21.13 -4.59 -0.78
CA MET A 173 20.79 -3.87 -2.01
C MET A 173 19.90 -2.67 -1.70
N ASP A 174 20.23 -1.50 -2.28
CA ASP A 174 19.38 -0.30 -2.23
C ASP A 174 19.60 0.56 -3.48
N THR A 175 18.65 1.47 -3.74
CA THR A 175 18.71 2.46 -4.81
C THR A 175 18.70 3.88 -4.25
N ALA A 176 19.68 4.70 -4.67
CA ALA A 176 19.81 6.06 -4.19
C ALA A 176 18.75 7.01 -4.77
N LYS A 177 18.25 6.75 -5.97
CA LYS A 177 17.25 7.60 -6.62
C LYS A 177 15.84 7.33 -6.12
N VAL A 178 15.57 6.14 -5.56
CA VAL A 178 14.25 5.69 -5.09
C VAL A 178 13.18 5.76 -6.19
N HIS A 179 13.59 5.55 -7.43
CA HIS A 179 12.72 5.41 -8.60
C HIS A 179 12.51 3.93 -8.94
N ILE A 180 11.42 3.62 -9.60
CA ILE A 180 11.23 2.35 -10.28
C ILE A 180 12.33 2.22 -11.36
N PRO A 181 12.81 1.00 -11.70
CA PRO A 181 13.85 0.82 -12.72
C PRO A 181 13.52 1.53 -14.03
N ALA A 182 14.49 2.28 -14.57
CA ALA A 182 14.29 3.21 -15.69
C ALA A 182 13.66 2.55 -16.94
N ALA A 183 14.01 1.28 -17.22
CA ALA A 183 13.43 0.56 -18.35
C ALA A 183 11.89 0.42 -18.25
N GLN A 184 11.38 0.29 -17.03
CA GLN A 184 9.94 0.20 -16.76
C GLN A 184 9.27 1.59 -16.85
N GLU A 185 9.93 2.66 -16.35
CA GLU A 185 9.44 4.04 -16.47
C GLU A 185 9.37 4.46 -17.95
N GLU A 186 10.40 4.13 -18.74
CA GLU A 186 10.42 4.35 -20.18
C GLU A 186 9.27 3.61 -20.89
N LEU A 187 9.06 2.33 -20.57
CA LEU A 187 7.97 1.55 -21.11
C LEU A 187 6.61 2.20 -20.85
N VAL A 188 6.34 2.64 -19.62
CA VAL A 188 5.10 3.34 -19.27
C VAL A 188 4.94 4.64 -20.06
N ALA A 189 6.01 5.42 -20.22
CA ALA A 189 5.99 6.66 -21.00
C ALA A 189 5.70 6.39 -22.50
N GLU A 190 6.27 5.34 -23.07
CA GLU A 190 5.99 4.94 -24.48
C GLU A 190 4.55 4.44 -24.65
N LEU A 191 4.04 3.65 -23.71
CA LEU A 191 2.64 3.19 -23.73
C LEU A 191 1.66 4.37 -23.67
N ALA A 192 1.93 5.36 -22.83
CA ALA A 192 1.10 6.56 -22.69
C ALA A 192 0.98 7.36 -23.99
N ARG A 193 2.04 7.40 -24.81
CA ARG A 193 2.02 8.09 -26.13
C ARG A 193 1.03 7.50 -27.13
N LEU A 194 0.54 6.28 -26.89
CA LEU A 194 -0.50 5.67 -27.72
C LEU A 194 -1.89 6.31 -27.51
N GLY A 195 -2.06 7.13 -26.47
CA GLY A 195 -3.32 7.82 -26.17
C GLY A 195 -4.48 6.87 -25.81
N LYS A 196 -4.18 5.66 -25.36
CA LYS A 196 -5.16 4.70 -24.88
C LYS A 196 -5.41 4.89 -23.39
N PRO A 197 -6.62 4.60 -22.87
CA PRO A 197 -6.83 4.51 -21.43
C PRO A 197 -5.81 3.56 -20.80
N MET A 198 -5.10 4.03 -19.77
CA MET A 198 -4.05 3.25 -19.12
C MET A 198 -4.23 3.24 -17.60
N VAL A 199 -4.23 2.04 -17.06
CA VAL A 199 -4.18 1.76 -15.61
C VAL A 199 -2.79 1.25 -15.29
N THR A 200 -2.12 1.85 -14.32
CA THR A 200 -0.85 1.33 -13.84
C THR A 200 -1.02 0.69 -12.47
N VAL A 201 -0.57 -0.54 -12.33
CA VAL A 201 -0.45 -1.27 -11.06
C VAL A 201 1.01 -1.25 -10.65
N VAL A 202 1.29 -0.68 -9.48
CA VAL A 202 2.63 -0.65 -8.92
C VAL A 202 2.75 -1.72 -7.83
N ILE A 203 3.67 -2.66 -8.03
CA ILE A 203 4.02 -3.69 -7.05
C ILE A 203 5.38 -3.34 -6.47
N ALA A 204 5.43 -2.94 -5.20
CA ALA A 204 6.67 -2.51 -4.57
C ALA A 204 6.54 -2.46 -3.04
N GLY A 205 7.54 -2.95 -2.31
CA GLY A 205 7.53 -3.01 -0.85
C GLY A 205 7.82 -1.69 -0.14
N ARG A 206 8.13 -0.62 -0.87
CA ARG A 206 8.48 0.70 -0.33
C ARG A 206 7.86 1.82 -1.15
N ALA A 207 7.82 3.04 -0.63
CA ALA A 207 7.39 4.21 -1.37
C ALA A 207 8.48 4.61 -2.40
N TYR A 208 8.14 4.62 -3.68
CA TYR A 208 8.96 5.12 -4.78
C TYR A 208 8.53 6.51 -5.21
N CYS A 209 9.44 7.25 -5.86
CA CYS A 209 9.12 8.47 -6.59
C CYS A 209 8.46 8.05 -7.91
N ILE A 210 7.15 8.16 -8.01
CA ILE A 210 6.34 7.64 -9.14
C ILE A 210 5.54 8.74 -9.86
N GLU A 211 5.91 10.01 -9.68
CA GLU A 211 5.16 11.12 -10.25
C GLU A 211 5.01 11.04 -11.78
N ASP A 212 6.07 10.64 -12.49
CA ASP A 212 6.04 10.49 -13.95
C ASP A 212 5.12 9.34 -14.39
N ILE A 213 5.13 8.22 -13.65
CA ILE A 213 4.24 7.08 -13.89
C ILE A 213 2.77 7.48 -13.64
N GLU A 214 2.51 8.20 -12.55
CA GLU A 214 1.18 8.68 -12.23
C GLU A 214 0.64 9.65 -13.29
N ASN A 215 1.48 10.60 -13.73
CA ASN A 215 1.12 11.56 -14.78
C ASN A 215 0.83 10.88 -16.13
N ALA A 216 1.52 9.79 -16.43
CA ALA A 216 1.33 9.00 -17.64
C ALA A 216 0.05 8.12 -17.60
N SER A 217 -0.55 7.91 -16.42
CA SER A 217 -1.64 6.95 -16.21
C SER A 217 -2.97 7.63 -15.95
N ASN A 218 -4.09 7.06 -16.43
CA ASN A 218 -5.44 7.51 -16.06
C ASN A 218 -5.87 6.98 -14.68
N ALA A 219 -5.36 5.81 -14.28
CA ALA A 219 -5.58 5.27 -12.95
C ALA A 219 -4.30 4.61 -12.43
N LEU A 220 -4.11 4.67 -11.09
CA LEU A 220 -2.94 4.13 -10.40
C LEU A 220 -3.38 3.35 -9.16
N LEU A 221 -3.05 2.05 -9.14
CA LEU A 221 -3.23 1.17 -7.99
C LEU A 221 -1.86 0.78 -7.43
N TYR A 222 -1.60 1.09 -6.17
CA TYR A 222 -0.38 0.71 -5.46
C TYR A 222 -0.66 -0.53 -4.60
N ALA A 223 -0.09 -1.68 -4.98
CA ALA A 223 -0.44 -2.96 -4.39
C ALA A 223 0.53 -3.43 -3.29
N PHE A 224 1.64 -2.72 -3.05
CA PHE A 224 2.74 -3.16 -2.18
C PHE A 224 3.26 -4.54 -2.59
N TYR A 225 3.59 -5.42 -1.63
CA TYR A 225 3.79 -6.84 -1.88
C TYR A 225 2.50 -7.58 -1.49
N PRO A 226 1.62 -7.87 -2.47
CA PRO A 226 0.27 -8.33 -2.17
C PRO A 226 0.20 -9.82 -1.80
N GLY A 227 1.34 -10.52 -1.81
CA GLY A 227 1.41 -11.92 -1.45
C GLY A 227 0.85 -12.89 -2.49
N PRO A 228 0.74 -14.19 -2.15
CA PRO A 228 0.43 -15.24 -3.12
C PRO A 228 -0.96 -15.10 -3.77
N MET A 229 -1.95 -14.50 -3.11
CA MET A 229 -3.27 -14.24 -3.69
C MET A 229 -3.44 -12.83 -4.26
N GLY A 230 -2.35 -12.07 -4.32
CA GLY A 230 -2.35 -10.68 -4.73
C GLY A 230 -2.84 -10.43 -6.15
N GLY A 231 -2.50 -11.29 -7.10
CA GLY A 231 -2.95 -11.14 -8.48
C GLY A 231 -4.47 -11.27 -8.62
N LYS A 232 -5.09 -12.15 -7.83
CA LYS A 232 -6.56 -12.26 -7.76
C LYS A 232 -7.16 -10.98 -7.18
N ALA A 233 -6.66 -10.51 -6.03
CA ALA A 233 -7.15 -9.28 -5.40
C ALA A 233 -7.04 -8.05 -6.33
N VAL A 234 -5.90 -7.89 -7.00
CA VAL A 234 -5.70 -6.82 -7.99
C VAL A 234 -6.73 -6.91 -9.13
N ALA A 235 -6.90 -8.10 -9.72
CA ALA A 235 -7.86 -8.29 -10.80
C ALA A 235 -9.31 -7.98 -10.37
N GLU A 236 -9.72 -8.44 -9.20
CA GLU A 236 -11.03 -8.14 -8.62
C GLU A 236 -11.25 -6.63 -8.45
N MET A 237 -10.24 -5.89 -7.99
CA MET A 237 -10.31 -4.43 -7.91
C MET A 237 -10.39 -3.82 -9.31
N LEU A 238 -9.53 -4.22 -10.24
CA LEU A 238 -9.53 -3.65 -11.59
C LEU A 238 -10.86 -3.90 -12.32
N TYR A 239 -11.46 -5.07 -12.16
CA TYR A 239 -12.78 -5.36 -12.76
C TYR A 239 -13.95 -4.83 -11.93
N GLY A 240 -13.74 -4.46 -10.65
CA GLY A 240 -14.74 -3.83 -9.80
C GLY A 240 -15.61 -4.79 -8.99
N THR A 241 -15.24 -6.05 -8.86
CA THR A 241 -15.89 -7.00 -7.94
C THR A 241 -15.49 -6.74 -6.48
N THR A 242 -14.33 -6.12 -6.28
CA THR A 242 -13.87 -5.59 -4.98
C THR A 242 -13.64 -4.08 -5.11
N ASN A 243 -14.14 -3.31 -4.15
CA ASN A 243 -13.92 -1.87 -4.07
C ASN A 243 -12.61 -1.60 -3.29
N PRO A 244 -11.62 -0.88 -3.84
CA PRO A 244 -10.40 -0.52 -3.12
C PRO A 244 -10.71 0.23 -1.81
N SER A 245 -10.04 -0.16 -0.74
CA SER A 245 -10.23 0.44 0.58
C SER A 245 -8.92 0.68 1.35
N GLY A 246 -7.78 0.31 0.78
CA GLY A 246 -6.47 0.55 1.36
C GLY A 246 -6.18 2.04 1.53
N ARG A 247 -5.35 2.35 2.53
CA ARG A 247 -4.84 3.70 2.79
C ARG A 247 -3.32 3.64 2.91
N LEU A 248 -2.63 4.66 2.42
CA LEU A 248 -1.17 4.71 2.48
C LEU A 248 -0.69 4.73 3.93
N PRO A 249 0.15 3.77 4.35
CA PRO A 249 0.76 3.75 5.68
C PRO A 249 2.00 4.64 5.78
N VAL A 250 2.39 5.29 4.69
CA VAL A 250 3.54 6.20 4.56
C VAL A 250 3.20 7.33 3.60
N SER A 251 3.91 8.47 3.70
CA SER A 251 3.87 9.49 2.65
C SER A 251 4.81 9.09 1.52
N MET A 252 4.43 9.35 0.27
CA MET A 252 5.23 9.06 -0.91
C MET A 252 6.00 10.29 -1.38
N PRO A 253 7.32 10.21 -1.55
CA PRO A 253 8.12 11.34 -2.00
C PRO A 253 7.91 11.62 -3.50
N ARG A 254 8.10 12.88 -3.90
CA ARG A 254 8.28 13.27 -5.30
C ARG A 254 9.71 13.02 -5.76
N HIS A 255 10.66 13.20 -4.84
CA HIS A 255 12.09 13.07 -5.12
C HIS A 255 12.82 12.53 -3.88
N ALA A 256 13.88 11.76 -4.08
CA ALA A 256 14.69 11.19 -3.01
C ALA A 256 15.24 12.26 -2.02
N GLY A 257 15.46 13.48 -2.49
CA GLY A 257 15.88 14.61 -1.63
C GLY A 257 14.88 15.01 -0.56
N GLN A 258 13.61 14.56 -0.62
CA GLN A 258 12.61 14.81 0.42
C GLN A 258 12.70 13.84 1.60
N ILE A 259 13.41 12.72 1.46
CA ILE A 259 13.45 11.66 2.47
C ILE A 259 14.28 12.10 3.69
N PRO A 260 13.74 11.93 4.93
CA PRO A 260 12.49 11.26 5.33
C PRO A 260 11.25 12.13 5.15
N VAL A 261 10.16 11.55 4.59
CA VAL A 261 8.88 12.22 4.37
C VAL A 261 7.91 11.83 5.48
N CYS A 262 7.94 12.57 6.59
CA CYS A 262 7.09 12.29 7.75
C CYS A 262 5.76 13.01 7.62
N TYR A 263 4.62 12.31 7.74
CA TYR A 263 3.29 12.94 7.73
C TYR A 263 3.05 13.87 8.92
N ASN A 264 3.74 13.61 10.03
CA ASN A 264 3.58 14.31 11.30
C ASN A 264 4.79 15.22 11.61
N TYR A 265 5.37 15.85 10.61
CA TYR A 265 6.52 16.72 10.77
C TYR A 265 6.22 17.93 11.67
N ARG A 266 7.27 18.65 12.09
CA ARG A 266 7.18 19.95 12.76
C ARG A 266 7.39 21.04 11.72
N THR A 267 6.59 22.10 11.77
CA THR A 267 6.64 23.19 10.77
C THR A 267 8.01 23.86 10.64
N SER A 268 8.83 23.81 11.70
CA SER A 268 10.19 24.38 11.71
C SER A 268 11.26 23.52 11.03
N VAL A 269 10.92 22.32 10.57
CA VAL A 269 11.89 21.35 10.00
C VAL A 269 11.59 20.97 8.55
N VAL A 270 10.62 21.60 7.90
CA VAL A 270 10.29 21.32 6.50
C VAL A 270 11.29 22.02 5.61
N PRO A 271 12.05 21.31 4.76
CA PRO A 271 12.94 21.93 3.79
C PRO A 271 12.14 22.80 2.82
N ALA A 272 12.67 23.98 2.49
CA ALA A 272 12.17 24.77 1.38
C ALA A 272 13.07 24.51 0.16
N TYR A 273 12.51 23.88 -0.86
CA TYR A 273 13.20 23.67 -2.14
C TYR A 273 12.92 24.85 -3.07
N CYS A 274 13.91 25.26 -3.85
CA CYS A 274 13.74 26.35 -4.84
C CYS A 274 13.17 25.84 -6.17
N ASP A 275 13.22 24.55 -6.42
CA ASP A 275 12.91 23.88 -7.69
C ASP A 275 11.69 22.96 -7.62
N MET A 276 11.18 22.68 -6.43
CA MET A 276 10.01 21.82 -6.24
C MET A 276 9.23 22.17 -4.96
N THR A 277 8.02 21.67 -4.86
CA THR A 277 7.23 21.76 -3.62
C THR A 277 7.82 20.88 -2.52
N SER A 278 7.69 21.30 -1.26
CA SER A 278 8.03 20.47 -0.10
C SER A 278 6.94 19.43 0.23
N GLN A 279 5.76 19.52 -0.40
CA GLN A 279 4.68 18.55 -0.19
C GLN A 279 5.02 17.21 -0.85
N PRO A 280 4.73 16.08 -0.21
CA PRO A 280 4.87 14.77 -0.84
C PRO A 280 3.98 14.62 -2.07
N LEU A 281 4.22 13.60 -2.86
CA LEU A 281 3.33 13.23 -3.98
C LEU A 281 1.97 12.79 -3.42
N HIS A 282 2.01 11.86 -2.48
CA HIS A 282 0.83 11.41 -1.72
C HIS A 282 1.12 11.45 -0.22
N THR A 283 0.12 11.79 0.57
CA THR A 283 0.26 11.86 2.02
C THR A 283 -0.14 10.54 2.70
N PHE A 284 0.40 10.29 3.88
CA PHE A 284 -0.07 9.24 4.76
C PHE A 284 -1.60 9.30 4.93
N GLY A 285 -2.25 8.15 4.84
CA GLY A 285 -3.70 8.03 4.95
C GLY A 285 -4.45 8.20 3.63
N GLU A 286 -3.80 8.65 2.55
CA GLU A 286 -4.43 8.75 1.23
C GLU A 286 -4.85 7.40 0.66
N GLY A 287 -5.94 7.43 -0.11
CA GLY A 287 -6.50 6.31 -0.84
C GLY A 287 -7.91 6.63 -1.29
N LYS A 288 -8.26 6.19 -2.48
CA LYS A 288 -9.57 6.40 -3.12
C LYS A 288 -10.43 5.14 -3.06
N SER A 289 -11.71 5.33 -3.29
CA SER A 289 -12.71 4.27 -3.41
C SER A 289 -13.53 4.49 -4.69
N TYR A 290 -14.23 3.46 -5.16
CA TYR A 290 -15.23 3.60 -6.23
C TYR A 290 -16.57 4.15 -5.74
N THR A 291 -16.71 4.31 -4.43
CA THR A 291 -17.87 4.97 -3.81
C THR A 291 -17.44 6.20 -3.03
N THR A 292 -18.39 6.98 -2.56
CA THR A 292 -18.17 8.20 -1.77
C THR A 292 -18.74 8.04 -0.38
N PHE A 293 -18.10 8.69 0.59
CA PHE A 293 -18.57 8.68 1.96
C PHE A 293 -18.76 10.13 2.45
N ALA A 294 -19.69 10.30 3.38
CA ALA A 294 -19.92 11.58 4.05
C ALA A 294 -19.90 11.39 5.57
N CYS A 295 -19.46 12.43 6.26
CA CYS A 295 -19.45 12.49 7.71
C CYS A 295 -20.46 13.54 8.19
N SER A 296 -21.27 13.22 9.20
CA SER A 296 -22.21 14.12 9.84
C SER A 296 -22.26 13.93 11.35
N ASP A 297 -22.98 14.79 12.05
CA ASP A 297 -23.32 14.70 13.47
C ASP A 297 -22.07 14.58 14.39
N VAL A 298 -20.99 15.29 14.03
CA VAL A 298 -19.76 15.25 14.82
C VAL A 298 -19.97 15.91 16.17
N SER A 299 -19.71 15.18 17.23
CA SER A 299 -19.73 15.66 18.61
C SER A 299 -18.46 15.31 19.34
N VAL A 300 -18.02 16.21 20.22
CA VAL A 300 -16.87 16.01 21.10
C VAL A 300 -17.34 16.20 22.54
N ASN A 301 -17.32 15.12 23.31
CA ASN A 301 -17.70 15.12 24.71
C ASN A 301 -16.45 14.99 25.58
N LYS A 302 -16.25 15.96 26.47
CA LYS A 302 -15.18 15.89 27.47
C LYS A 302 -15.53 14.82 28.51
N GLU A 303 -14.55 14.03 28.88
CA GLU A 303 -14.65 13.01 29.90
C GLU A 303 -13.61 13.27 31.00
N GLU A 304 -13.74 12.65 32.17
CA GLU A 304 -12.82 12.84 33.28
C GLU A 304 -11.37 12.55 32.90
N ASN A 305 -11.13 11.53 32.05
CA ASN A 305 -9.80 11.10 31.63
C ASN A 305 -9.55 11.30 30.12
N GLY A 306 -10.24 12.26 29.45
CA GLY A 306 -9.99 12.49 28.02
C GLY A 306 -11.18 13.05 27.27
N ALA A 307 -11.46 12.53 26.08
CA ALA A 307 -12.58 12.92 25.25
C ALA A 307 -13.13 11.76 24.41
N ALA A 308 -14.44 11.74 24.22
CA ALA A 308 -15.10 10.91 23.22
C ALA A 308 -15.44 11.76 21.99
N VAL A 309 -15.09 11.27 20.80
CA VAL A 309 -15.42 11.88 19.51
C VAL A 309 -16.37 10.95 18.78
N SER A 310 -17.63 11.35 18.64
CA SER A 310 -18.66 10.57 17.94
C SER A 310 -19.10 11.26 16.66
N PHE A 311 -19.41 10.48 15.64
CA PHE A 311 -19.83 10.96 14.31
C PHE A 311 -20.56 9.87 13.55
N THR A 312 -21.31 10.26 12.51
CA THR A 312 -22.00 9.34 11.60
C THR A 312 -21.28 9.28 10.27
N VAL A 313 -21.01 8.08 9.75
CA VAL A 313 -20.49 7.85 8.40
C VAL A 313 -21.60 7.29 7.52
N GLU A 314 -21.79 7.87 6.34
CA GLU A 314 -22.75 7.43 5.32
C GLU A 314 -22.05 7.08 4.02
N ASN A 315 -22.38 5.97 3.40
CA ASN A 315 -22.01 5.68 2.02
C ASN A 315 -22.99 6.40 1.08
N THR A 316 -22.55 7.50 0.47
CA THR A 316 -23.36 8.35 -0.42
C THR A 316 -23.30 7.93 -1.89
N GLY A 317 -22.46 6.94 -2.22
CA GLY A 317 -22.30 6.44 -3.59
C GLY A 317 -23.18 5.23 -3.89
N ALA A 318 -22.98 4.67 -5.08
CA ALA A 318 -23.82 3.58 -5.63
C ALA A 318 -23.23 2.17 -5.43
N MET A 319 -22.03 2.05 -4.86
CA MET A 319 -21.33 0.77 -4.65
C MET A 319 -21.05 0.57 -3.17
N ALA A 320 -21.14 -0.67 -2.69
CA ALA A 320 -20.67 -0.99 -1.35
C ALA A 320 -19.18 -0.72 -1.22
N GLY A 321 -18.75 -0.22 -0.07
CA GLY A 321 -17.35 0.11 0.15
C GLY A 321 -17.01 0.23 1.62
N THR A 322 -15.70 0.37 1.90
CA THR A 322 -15.18 0.52 3.26
C THR A 322 -14.56 1.89 3.43
N SER A 323 -15.12 2.67 4.34
CA SER A 323 -14.56 3.93 4.84
C SER A 323 -13.50 3.63 5.90
N VAL A 324 -12.46 4.47 5.96
CA VAL A 324 -11.38 4.36 6.96
C VAL A 324 -11.18 5.71 7.65
N PRO A 325 -12.15 6.15 8.48
CA PRO A 325 -12.02 7.40 9.22
C PRO A 325 -10.83 7.35 10.17
N CYS A 326 -10.03 8.40 10.12
CA CYS A 326 -8.85 8.64 10.93
C CYS A 326 -9.05 9.88 11.80
N LEU A 327 -8.81 9.76 13.11
CA LEU A 327 -8.83 10.87 14.04
C LEU A 327 -7.40 11.31 14.34
N TYR A 328 -7.10 12.56 14.00
CA TYR A 328 -5.82 13.19 14.29
C TYR A 328 -5.95 14.25 15.38
N VAL A 329 -4.88 14.40 16.15
CA VAL A 329 -4.73 15.44 17.17
C VAL A 329 -3.55 16.33 16.81
N ARG A 330 -3.77 17.64 16.84
CA ARG A 330 -2.72 18.66 16.82
C ARG A 330 -2.71 19.41 18.15
N LYS A 331 -1.56 19.40 18.82
CA LYS A 331 -1.34 20.16 20.05
C LYS A 331 -1.04 21.61 19.69
N ARG A 332 -1.74 22.57 20.30
CA ARG A 332 -1.63 23.99 19.98
C ARG A 332 -0.95 24.83 21.04
N SER A 333 -0.79 24.30 22.26
CA SER A 333 -0.12 24.94 23.38
C SER A 333 0.92 24.02 24.01
N GLY A 334 1.66 24.47 25.03
CA GLY A 334 2.60 23.65 25.78
C GLY A 334 4.07 24.09 25.69
N GLY A 335 4.39 25.20 25.01
CA GLY A 335 5.74 25.78 25.00
C GLY A 335 6.76 25.00 24.16
N VAL A 336 6.35 23.99 23.38
CA VAL A 336 7.18 23.23 22.44
C VAL A 336 6.58 23.24 21.05
N VAL A 337 7.43 23.13 20.02
CA VAL A 337 6.95 23.05 18.64
C VAL A 337 6.25 21.72 18.45
N ALA A 338 4.93 21.76 18.29
CA ALA A 338 4.11 20.59 18.07
C ALA A 338 4.24 20.05 16.64
N ARG A 339 3.85 18.80 16.44
CA ARG A 339 3.64 18.21 15.12
C ARG A 339 2.40 18.79 14.46
N ILE A 340 2.34 18.80 13.13
CA ILE A 340 1.18 19.32 12.39
C ILE A 340 -0.09 18.51 12.66
N LYS A 341 0.05 17.21 12.84
CA LYS A 341 -1.01 16.28 13.27
C LYS A 341 -0.38 14.96 13.72
N GLU A 342 -1.08 14.23 14.57
CA GLU A 342 -0.69 12.90 15.03
C GLU A 342 -1.91 12.00 14.99
N LEU A 343 -1.86 10.88 14.27
CA LEU A 343 -2.93 9.87 14.26
C LEU A 343 -3.09 9.28 15.67
N LYS A 344 -4.32 9.28 16.18
CA LYS A 344 -4.66 8.75 17.50
C LYS A 344 -5.64 7.59 17.45
N ALA A 345 -6.57 7.61 16.49
CA ALA A 345 -7.51 6.52 16.32
C ALA A 345 -7.88 6.37 14.84
N PHE A 346 -8.23 5.17 14.43
CA PHE A 346 -8.84 4.86 13.15
C PHE A 346 -9.69 3.60 13.25
N THR A 347 -10.60 3.43 12.31
CA THR A 347 -11.39 2.19 12.18
C THR A 347 -11.73 1.92 10.73
N ARG A 348 -12.16 0.70 10.42
CA ARG A 348 -12.65 0.31 9.09
C ARG A 348 -14.13 0.01 9.18
N ILE A 349 -14.93 0.60 8.29
CA ILE A 349 -16.39 0.53 8.33
C ILE A 349 -16.89 0.18 6.95
N SER A 350 -17.37 -1.04 6.78
CA SER A 350 -18.02 -1.46 5.54
C SER A 350 -19.49 -1.03 5.54
N LEU A 351 -19.90 -0.39 4.44
CA LEU A 351 -21.23 0.18 4.28
C LEU A 351 -21.80 -0.16 2.90
N ALA A 352 -23.04 -0.62 2.87
CA ALA A 352 -23.82 -0.71 1.63
C ALA A 352 -24.20 0.71 1.13
N PRO A 353 -24.61 0.87 -0.15
CA PRO A 353 -25.11 2.15 -0.65
C PRO A 353 -26.25 2.70 0.21
N GLY A 354 -26.12 3.95 0.66
CA GLY A 354 -27.08 4.64 1.52
C GLY A 354 -27.06 4.21 3.00
N GLU A 355 -26.22 3.25 3.38
CA GLU A 355 -26.07 2.81 4.77
C GLU A 355 -25.34 3.86 5.59
N LYS A 356 -25.81 4.04 6.85
CA LYS A 356 -25.21 4.93 7.86
C LYS A 356 -24.77 4.13 9.07
N LYS A 357 -23.66 4.54 9.67
CA LYS A 357 -23.16 3.93 10.91
C LYS A 357 -22.58 5.00 11.82
N GLU A 358 -22.97 4.95 13.07
CA GLU A 358 -22.37 5.76 14.13
C GLU A 358 -21.02 5.16 14.56
N VAL A 359 -20.04 6.02 14.77
CA VAL A 359 -18.68 5.71 15.17
C VAL A 359 -18.30 6.58 16.36
N SER A 360 -17.58 5.99 17.32
CA SER A 360 -17.04 6.74 18.44
C SER A 360 -15.57 6.34 18.68
N PHE A 361 -14.73 7.36 18.84
CA PHE A 361 -13.34 7.20 19.27
C PHE A 361 -13.16 7.73 20.69
N GLN A 362 -12.44 6.98 21.51
CA GLN A 362 -12.02 7.40 22.84
C GLN A 362 -10.57 7.88 22.80
N LEU A 363 -10.29 9.04 23.36
CA LEU A 363 -8.96 9.60 23.49
C LEU A 363 -8.66 9.82 24.97
N SER A 364 -7.63 9.21 25.50
CA SER A 364 -7.13 9.47 26.85
C SER A 364 -6.36 10.78 26.94
N LYS A 365 -6.27 11.38 28.11
CA LYS A 365 -5.42 12.55 28.36
C LYS A 365 -3.95 12.26 28.03
N GLU A 366 -3.48 11.05 28.28
CA GLU A 366 -2.11 10.64 28.00
C GLU A 366 -1.84 10.65 26.49
N GLU A 367 -2.72 10.10 25.67
CA GLU A 367 -2.60 10.09 24.22
C GLU A 367 -2.63 11.50 23.60
N MET A 368 -3.35 12.42 24.24
CA MET A 368 -3.47 13.79 23.77
C MET A 368 -2.29 14.66 24.22
N ASN A 369 -1.64 14.38 25.34
CA ASN A 369 -0.52 15.16 25.84
C ASN A 369 0.80 14.86 25.13
N PHE A 370 1.81 15.66 25.41
CA PHE A 370 3.19 15.39 24.99
C PHE A 370 3.76 14.21 25.76
N VAL A 371 4.61 13.43 25.10
CA VAL A 371 5.40 12.39 25.78
C VAL A 371 6.31 13.06 26.82
N GLN A 372 6.18 12.65 28.06
CA GLN A 372 7.00 13.18 29.16
C GLN A 372 8.40 12.57 29.11
N ILE A 373 9.41 13.38 29.35
CA ILE A 373 10.81 12.94 29.41
C ILE A 373 11.24 12.88 30.88
N PRO A 374 11.67 11.71 31.38
CA PRO A 374 12.13 11.59 32.79
C PRO A 374 13.19 12.62 33.12
N GLY A 375 13.02 13.30 34.26
CA GLY A 375 13.95 14.33 34.75
C GLY A 375 13.85 15.70 34.03
N LYS A 376 12.88 15.89 33.14
CA LYS A 376 12.57 17.20 32.54
C LYS A 376 11.25 17.73 33.09
N PRO A 377 11.03 19.06 33.08
CA PRO A 377 9.74 19.64 33.46
C PRO A 377 8.61 19.03 32.58
N GLU A 378 7.48 18.81 33.24
CA GLU A 378 6.30 18.31 32.52
C GLU A 378 5.81 19.36 31.51
N VAL A 379 5.47 18.86 30.30
CA VAL A 379 4.91 19.69 29.23
C VAL A 379 3.46 19.27 29.02
N ILE A 380 2.53 20.16 29.43
CA ILE A 380 1.10 19.91 29.31
C ILE A 380 0.53 20.75 28.14
N CYS A 381 -0.29 20.12 27.33
CA CYS A 381 -1.07 20.80 26.31
C CYS A 381 -2.47 21.10 26.88
N HIS A 382 -2.95 22.30 26.68
CA HIS A 382 -4.30 22.72 27.10
C HIS A 382 -5.23 22.95 25.92
N ASP A 383 -4.67 23.17 24.72
CA ASP A 383 -5.42 23.49 23.50
C ASP A 383 -5.10 22.48 22.39
N TYR A 384 -6.13 21.88 21.87
CA TYR A 384 -6.03 20.85 20.83
C TYR A 384 -6.87 21.22 19.64
N GLU A 385 -6.43 20.82 18.46
CA GLU A 385 -7.25 20.72 17.27
C GLU A 385 -7.43 19.24 16.96
N LEU A 386 -8.69 18.81 16.89
CA LEU A 386 -9.07 17.48 16.46
C LEU A 386 -9.45 17.54 14.98
N MET A 387 -9.06 16.55 14.21
CA MET A 387 -9.36 16.47 12.78
C MET A 387 -9.83 15.07 12.42
N LEU A 388 -10.95 14.96 11.72
CA LEU A 388 -11.44 13.73 11.13
C LEU A 388 -11.18 13.78 9.62
N GLU A 389 -10.53 12.73 9.11
CA GLU A 389 -10.19 12.59 7.70
C GLU A 389 -10.50 11.16 7.22
N ASP A 390 -10.87 10.98 5.95
CA ASP A 390 -10.87 9.70 5.26
C ASP A 390 -10.16 9.85 3.92
N GLY A 391 -9.07 9.12 3.72
CA GLY A 391 -8.20 9.34 2.58
C GLY A 391 -7.60 10.75 2.59
N ALA A 392 -7.75 11.46 1.47
CA ALA A 392 -7.34 12.86 1.34
C ALA A 392 -8.42 13.86 1.79
N GLU A 393 -9.61 13.38 2.12
CA GLU A 393 -10.74 14.23 2.47
C GLU A 393 -10.73 14.60 3.95
N LYS A 394 -10.69 15.90 4.21
CA LYS A 394 -10.91 16.44 5.56
C LYS A 394 -12.39 16.59 5.79
N TRP A 395 -12.96 15.76 6.65
CA TRP A 395 -14.38 15.77 6.96
C TRP A 395 -14.75 16.84 7.99
N TRP A 396 -13.89 17.00 9.00
CA TRP A 396 -14.18 17.92 10.10
C TRP A 396 -12.91 18.35 10.83
N SER A 397 -12.93 19.53 11.44
CA SER A 397 -11.95 19.94 12.44
C SER A 397 -12.58 20.86 13.47
N GLY A 398 -12.18 20.72 14.73
CA GLY A 398 -12.62 21.53 15.83
C GLY A 398 -11.56 21.73 16.91
N ASN A 399 -11.60 22.85 17.60
CA ASN A 399 -10.71 23.15 18.71
C ASN A 399 -11.34 22.67 20.01
N VAL A 400 -10.51 22.09 20.88
CA VAL A 400 -10.90 21.67 22.23
C VAL A 400 -9.89 22.25 23.21
N THR A 401 -10.41 22.99 24.18
CA THR A 401 -9.61 23.65 25.22
C THR A 401 -9.89 23.04 26.59
N GLU A 402 -8.89 23.05 27.48
CA GLU A 402 -9.00 22.64 28.90
C GLU A 402 -9.56 21.21 29.07
N MET A 403 -8.79 20.22 28.65
CA MET A 403 -9.10 18.80 28.93
C MET A 403 -8.32 18.25 30.09
#